data_3fe70cb007245792952956190a6b8f3b
#
_entry.id   3fe70cb007245792952956190a6b8f3b
#
_cell.length_a   1.000
_cell.length_b   1.000
_cell.length_c   1.000
_cell.angle_alpha   90.00
_cell.angle_beta   90.00
_cell.angle_gamma   90.00
#
_symmetry.space_group_name_H-M   'P 1'
#
loop_
_entity.id
_entity.type
_entity.pdbx_description
1 polymer ?
#
loop_
_entity_poly.entity_id
_entity_poly.type
_entity_poly.pdbx_seq_one_letter_code
_entity_poly.pdbx_strand_id
1 'polypeptide(L)'
;MQFVADGPDVPDELLQAHEEGRVVIFCGAGISYPAGLPGFQGLVDKIYNNAGTFPNKIEEQAYKREQYDAVLDLLEQRITGQHKTLRSALFKALKPNLRRKGATDTHAALLHLARTRSGTLRLVTTNFDRIFEAAAKRNRLNYVPHIAPMLPIPKTSRWDGLVFLHGLLPKKEEEHALNRLVVTSGDFGLAYLTERWAARFVGELFRNFIVCFIGYSINDPVLRYMMDALAADRRLGEVTPKAWAFGESEPGQEALKTIEWEAKGVTPILYKVLPGSYDHSRLHATLRKWSETYSEGTTGKERMVSSNALARPSASTKEDDFVGRMLWALSDKSGIPAKRFAEFNPAPALEWLTAAFSEPRFKHSDLNRFGVTAQQEVDPKLLFNLVARPTPYALAPHMRLVCAGLE
;
A
#
# COMPACT_ATOMS: atom_id res chain seq x y z
N MET A 1 -11.59 7.23 1.66
CA MET A 1 -11.91 7.45 0.23
C MET A 1 -11.86 6.14 -0.53
N GLN A 2 -12.92 5.78 -1.27
CA GLN A 2 -12.93 4.61 -2.16
C GLN A 2 -12.62 5.01 -3.61
N PHE A 3 -11.65 4.36 -4.21
CA PHE A 3 -11.26 4.60 -5.62
C PHE A 3 -12.10 3.82 -6.62
N VAL A 4 -12.70 2.72 -6.19
CA VAL A 4 -13.58 1.85 -6.97
C VAL A 4 -14.75 1.40 -6.10
N ALA A 5 -15.88 1.08 -6.73
CA ALA A 5 -17.05 0.54 -6.03
C ALA A 5 -16.68 -0.72 -5.23
N ASP A 6 -17.16 -0.82 -3.99
CA ASP A 6 -16.86 -1.91 -3.03
C ASP A 6 -15.35 -2.14 -2.78
N GLY A 7 -14.50 -1.21 -3.14
CA GLY A 7 -13.06 -1.28 -2.86
C GLY A 7 -12.75 -0.91 -1.41
N PRO A 8 -11.49 -1.13 -0.98
CA PRO A 8 -11.04 -0.66 0.33
C PRO A 8 -11.19 0.85 0.48
N ASP A 9 -11.64 1.29 1.66
CA ASP A 9 -11.75 2.71 2.00
C ASP A 9 -10.40 3.23 2.51
N VAL A 10 -9.66 3.90 1.62
CA VAL A 10 -8.32 4.42 1.93
C VAL A 10 -8.45 5.67 2.80
N PRO A 11 -7.88 5.69 4.03
CA PRO A 11 -7.99 6.82 4.93
C PRO A 11 -7.32 8.08 4.38
N ASP A 12 -7.91 9.23 4.61
CA ASP A 12 -7.37 10.52 4.19
C ASP A 12 -5.99 10.82 4.79
N GLU A 13 -5.77 10.39 6.03
CA GLU A 13 -4.47 10.49 6.69
C GLU A 13 -3.38 9.81 5.86
N LEU A 14 -3.66 8.60 5.32
CA LEU A 14 -2.72 7.88 4.47
C LEU A 14 -2.55 8.57 3.12
N LEU A 15 -3.62 9.06 2.51
CA LEU A 15 -3.56 9.78 1.24
C LEU A 15 -2.75 11.06 1.36
N GLN A 16 -2.93 11.82 2.44
CA GLN A 16 -2.15 13.02 2.70
C GLN A 16 -0.67 12.70 2.90
N ALA A 17 -0.37 11.71 3.74
CA ALA A 17 1.00 11.29 3.98
C ALA A 17 1.69 10.80 2.69
N HIS A 18 0.92 10.15 1.82
CA HIS A 18 1.38 9.70 0.50
C HIS A 18 1.71 10.89 -0.42
N GLU A 19 0.83 11.87 -0.51
CA GLU A 19 1.08 13.12 -1.28
C GLU A 19 2.32 13.88 -0.78
N GLU A 20 2.59 13.81 0.52
CA GLU A 20 3.78 14.41 1.16
C GLU A 20 5.05 13.58 0.99
N GLY A 21 4.98 12.42 0.34
CA GLY A 21 6.12 11.53 0.12
C GLY A 21 6.65 10.86 1.39
N ARG A 22 5.82 10.78 2.46
CA ARG A 22 6.16 10.16 3.75
C ARG A 22 5.80 8.67 3.83
N VAL A 23 5.07 8.14 2.84
CA VAL A 23 4.66 6.74 2.79
C VAL A 23 5.66 5.91 2.01
N VAL A 24 6.02 4.77 2.56
CA VAL A 24 6.72 3.69 1.84
C VAL A 24 5.78 2.51 1.70
N ILE A 25 5.60 2.07 0.47
CA ILE A 25 4.81 0.89 0.16
C ILE A 25 5.69 -0.35 0.35
N PHE A 26 5.17 -1.33 1.08
CA PHE A 26 5.84 -2.59 1.39
C PHE A 26 5.01 -3.75 0.82
N CYS A 27 5.56 -4.47 -0.16
CA CYS A 27 4.83 -5.41 -0.99
C CYS A 27 5.13 -6.87 -0.65
N GLY A 28 4.07 -7.66 -0.45
CA GLY A 28 4.10 -9.10 -0.27
C GLY A 28 3.55 -9.89 -1.47
N ALA A 29 3.43 -11.21 -1.33
CA ALA A 29 3.12 -12.15 -2.39
C ALA A 29 1.77 -11.89 -3.10
N GLY A 30 0.78 -11.34 -2.39
CA GLY A 30 -0.55 -11.08 -2.94
C GLY A 30 -0.58 -10.18 -4.16
N ILE A 31 0.40 -9.26 -4.31
CA ILE A 31 0.46 -8.40 -5.50
C ILE A 31 0.76 -9.17 -6.78
N SER A 32 1.29 -10.40 -6.69
CA SER A 32 1.70 -11.24 -7.82
C SER A 32 0.63 -12.25 -8.27
N TYR A 33 -0.53 -12.32 -7.59
CA TYR A 33 -1.65 -13.18 -7.99
C TYR A 33 -2.13 -12.95 -9.43
N PRO A 34 -2.23 -11.72 -9.94
CA PRO A 34 -2.63 -11.51 -11.33
C PRO A 34 -1.70 -12.18 -12.35
N ALA A 35 -0.42 -12.37 -12.01
CA ALA A 35 0.55 -13.08 -12.83
C ALA A 35 0.55 -14.62 -12.62
N GLY A 36 -0.37 -15.14 -11.77
CA GLY A 36 -0.52 -16.56 -11.48
C GLY A 36 0.49 -17.12 -10.50
N LEU A 37 1.19 -16.25 -9.75
CA LEU A 37 2.03 -16.69 -8.65
C LEU A 37 1.17 -16.90 -7.40
N PRO A 38 1.50 -17.90 -6.56
CA PRO A 38 0.78 -18.18 -5.33
C PRO A 38 1.22 -17.26 -4.18
N GLY A 39 0.43 -17.22 -3.11
CA GLY A 39 0.90 -16.81 -1.79
C GLY A 39 1.87 -17.84 -1.18
N PHE A 40 2.33 -17.60 0.05
CA PHE A 40 3.37 -18.43 0.66
C PHE A 40 2.93 -19.89 0.85
N GLN A 41 1.69 -20.12 1.27
CA GLN A 41 1.11 -21.45 1.38
C GLN A 41 1.20 -22.22 0.06
N GLY A 42 0.63 -21.67 -1.01
CA GLY A 42 0.64 -22.31 -2.32
C GLY A 42 2.05 -22.40 -2.94
N LEU A 43 3.00 -21.57 -2.48
CA LEU A 43 4.41 -21.70 -2.85
C LEU A 43 5.01 -22.97 -2.23
N VAL A 44 4.73 -23.25 -0.96
CA VAL A 44 5.15 -24.48 -0.28
C VAL A 44 4.62 -25.69 -1.03
N ASP A 45 3.33 -25.73 -1.38
CA ASP A 45 2.72 -26.83 -2.15
C ASP A 45 3.42 -27.06 -3.49
N LYS A 46 3.71 -25.98 -4.22
CA LYS A 46 4.45 -26.06 -5.48
C LYS A 46 5.89 -26.55 -5.30
N ILE A 47 6.54 -26.20 -4.21
CA ILE A 47 7.91 -26.67 -3.89
C ILE A 47 7.90 -28.17 -3.63
N TYR A 48 6.96 -28.69 -2.83
CA TYR A 48 6.81 -30.13 -2.64
C TYR A 48 6.59 -30.88 -3.94
N ASN A 49 5.68 -30.39 -4.78
CA ASN A 49 5.41 -30.95 -6.10
C ASN A 49 6.65 -30.94 -7.01
N ASN A 50 7.39 -29.84 -7.05
CA ASN A 50 8.59 -29.69 -7.87
C ASN A 50 9.78 -30.52 -7.35
N ALA A 51 9.85 -30.75 -6.02
CA ALA A 51 10.84 -31.60 -5.38
C ALA A 51 10.49 -33.09 -5.47
N GLY A 52 9.27 -33.43 -5.93
CA GLY A 52 8.81 -34.82 -6.06
C GLY A 52 8.70 -35.57 -4.73
N THR A 53 8.29 -34.86 -3.67
CA THR A 53 8.19 -35.45 -2.32
C THR A 53 6.88 -35.04 -1.63
N PHE A 54 6.55 -35.71 -0.55
CA PHE A 54 5.39 -35.42 0.28
C PHE A 54 5.82 -34.96 1.68
N PRO A 55 5.00 -34.14 2.35
CA PRO A 55 5.31 -33.73 3.73
C PRO A 55 5.28 -34.94 4.69
N ASN A 56 6.17 -34.92 5.67
CA ASN A 56 6.12 -35.83 6.79
C ASN A 56 5.22 -35.27 7.91
N LYS A 57 4.97 -36.06 8.97
CA LYS A 57 4.07 -35.66 10.07
C LYS A 57 4.47 -34.34 10.77
N ILE A 58 5.77 -34.06 10.88
CA ILE A 58 6.26 -32.84 11.53
C ILE A 58 6.05 -31.65 10.62
N GLU A 59 6.35 -31.80 9.35
CA GLU A 59 6.10 -30.80 8.31
C GLU A 59 4.61 -30.49 8.17
N GLU A 60 3.73 -31.51 8.20
CA GLU A 60 2.26 -31.32 8.21
C GLU A 60 1.76 -30.53 9.43
N GLN A 61 2.36 -30.80 10.62
CA GLN A 61 2.00 -30.03 11.83
C GLN A 61 2.43 -28.57 11.73
N ALA A 62 3.63 -28.29 11.22
CA ALA A 62 4.10 -26.94 10.98
C ALA A 62 3.24 -26.23 9.91
N TYR A 63 2.86 -26.95 8.85
CA TYR A 63 1.97 -26.44 7.79
C TYR A 63 0.59 -26.04 8.33
N LYS A 64 -0.03 -26.88 9.17
CA LYS A 64 -1.31 -26.59 9.82
C LYS A 64 -1.26 -25.38 10.77
N ARG A 65 -0.07 -25.05 11.27
CA ARG A 65 0.18 -23.86 12.10
C ARG A 65 0.59 -22.64 11.28
N GLU A 66 0.54 -22.75 9.94
CA GLU A 66 0.93 -21.69 9.00
C GLU A 66 2.39 -21.24 9.15
N GLN A 67 3.26 -22.13 9.67
CA GLN A 67 4.70 -21.91 9.82
C GLN A 67 5.45 -22.35 8.55
N TYR A 68 5.14 -21.70 7.43
CA TYR A 68 5.61 -22.10 6.10
C TYR A 68 7.12 -22.02 5.93
N ASP A 69 7.76 -21.06 6.58
CA ASP A 69 9.21 -20.91 6.65
C ASP A 69 9.87 -22.11 7.37
N ALA A 70 9.28 -22.55 8.47
CA ALA A 70 9.74 -23.74 9.19
C ALA A 70 9.48 -25.04 8.41
N VAL A 71 8.35 -25.13 7.67
CA VAL A 71 8.08 -26.26 6.79
C VAL A 71 9.17 -26.42 5.74
N LEU A 72 9.59 -25.30 5.11
CA LEU A 72 10.64 -25.34 4.11
C LEU A 72 12.02 -25.67 4.71
N ASP A 73 12.29 -25.24 5.93
CA ASP A 73 13.52 -25.57 6.64
C ASP A 73 13.60 -27.07 6.95
N LEU A 74 12.54 -27.64 7.49
CA LEU A 74 12.43 -29.09 7.75
C LEU A 74 12.58 -29.92 6.45
N LEU A 75 11.91 -29.49 5.39
CA LEU A 75 12.03 -30.11 4.07
C LEU A 75 13.47 -30.07 3.58
N GLU A 76 14.14 -28.91 3.67
CA GLU A 76 15.51 -28.71 3.23
C GLU A 76 16.47 -29.67 3.93
N GLN A 77 16.33 -29.83 5.25
CA GLN A 77 17.17 -30.75 6.03
C GLN A 77 16.98 -32.23 5.65
N ARG A 78 15.81 -32.60 5.15
CA ARG A 78 15.41 -33.99 4.87
C ARG A 78 15.66 -34.43 3.44
N ILE A 79 15.51 -33.55 2.45
CA ILE A 79 15.57 -33.93 1.04
C ILE A 79 17.00 -34.18 0.55
N THR A 80 17.16 -35.13 -0.38
CA THR A 80 18.45 -35.36 -1.02
C THR A 80 18.89 -34.12 -1.83
N GLY A 81 20.14 -33.70 -1.63
CA GLY A 81 20.66 -32.47 -2.23
C GLY A 81 20.25 -31.20 -1.50
N GLN A 82 19.51 -31.35 -0.39
CA GLN A 82 19.21 -30.30 0.58
C GLN A 82 18.93 -28.93 -0.06
N HIS A 83 19.72 -27.93 0.27
CA HIS A 83 19.62 -26.55 -0.16
C HIS A 83 19.45 -26.40 -1.69
N LYS A 84 20.25 -27.12 -2.47
CA LYS A 84 20.19 -27.06 -3.95
C LYS A 84 18.86 -27.54 -4.50
N THR A 85 18.33 -28.64 -4.00
CA THR A 85 17.05 -29.19 -4.47
C THR A 85 15.90 -28.27 -4.10
N LEU A 86 15.86 -27.72 -2.88
CA LEU A 86 14.85 -26.76 -2.43
C LEU A 86 14.86 -25.51 -3.29
N ARG A 87 16.05 -24.91 -3.52
CA ARG A 87 16.21 -23.67 -4.30
C ARG A 87 15.85 -23.85 -5.76
N SER A 88 16.17 -25.01 -6.37
CA SER A 88 15.72 -25.36 -7.72
C SER A 88 14.19 -25.49 -7.80
N ALA A 89 13.58 -26.16 -6.82
CA ALA A 89 12.12 -26.29 -6.75
C ALA A 89 11.43 -24.91 -6.59
N LEU A 90 11.98 -24.02 -5.75
CA LEU A 90 11.55 -22.65 -5.60
C LEU A 90 11.63 -21.87 -6.93
N PHE A 91 12.78 -21.94 -7.62
CA PHE A 91 12.97 -21.26 -8.90
C PHE A 91 11.94 -21.69 -9.95
N LYS A 92 11.59 -22.97 -9.98
CA LYS A 92 10.55 -23.52 -10.87
C LYS A 92 9.15 -23.07 -10.46
N ALA A 93 8.87 -22.98 -9.15
CA ALA A 93 7.56 -22.59 -8.62
C ALA A 93 7.20 -21.12 -8.91
N LEU A 94 8.20 -20.24 -8.99
CA LEU A 94 8.02 -18.79 -9.12
C LEU A 94 8.13 -18.27 -10.56
N LYS A 95 7.69 -19.06 -11.54
CA LYS A 95 7.59 -18.64 -12.95
C LYS A 95 6.27 -17.92 -13.21
N PRO A 96 6.26 -16.57 -13.38
CA PRO A 96 5.03 -15.83 -13.61
C PRO A 96 4.50 -16.04 -15.02
N ASN A 97 3.18 -16.06 -15.17
CA ASN A 97 2.54 -16.01 -16.49
C ASN A 97 2.30 -14.55 -16.91
N LEU A 98 3.28 -13.94 -17.52
CA LEU A 98 3.23 -12.55 -17.97
C LEU A 98 2.32 -12.32 -19.19
N ARG A 99 1.75 -13.40 -19.80
CA ARG A 99 0.77 -13.28 -20.90
C ARG A 99 -0.65 -13.08 -20.40
N ARG A 100 -0.93 -13.33 -19.12
CA ARG A 100 -2.25 -13.07 -18.54
C ARG A 100 -2.56 -11.58 -18.61
N LYS A 101 -3.82 -11.26 -18.93
CA LYS A 101 -4.32 -9.87 -18.92
C LYS A 101 -4.14 -9.29 -17.51
N GLY A 102 -3.51 -8.12 -17.41
CA GLY A 102 -3.29 -7.45 -16.12
C GLY A 102 -2.13 -8.01 -15.28
N ALA A 103 -1.36 -8.99 -15.78
CA ALA A 103 -0.28 -9.65 -15.02
C ALA A 103 0.76 -8.68 -14.40
N THR A 104 0.98 -7.53 -15.01
CA THR A 104 1.96 -6.52 -14.55
C THR A 104 1.33 -5.22 -14.06
N ASP A 105 0.00 -5.07 -14.14
CA ASP A 105 -0.66 -3.78 -13.95
C ASP A 105 -0.56 -3.31 -12.49
N THR A 106 -0.71 -4.22 -11.52
CA THR A 106 -0.55 -3.90 -10.10
C THR A 106 0.88 -3.45 -9.78
N HIS A 107 1.88 -4.13 -10.34
CA HIS A 107 3.29 -3.74 -10.14
C HIS A 107 3.59 -2.38 -10.79
N ALA A 108 3.04 -2.10 -11.96
CA ALA A 108 3.15 -0.78 -12.59
C ALA A 108 2.50 0.31 -11.73
N ALA A 109 1.28 0.06 -11.24
CA ALA A 109 0.59 0.97 -10.33
C ALA A 109 1.41 1.25 -9.06
N LEU A 110 2.02 0.22 -8.46
CA LEU A 110 2.85 0.37 -7.27
C LEU A 110 4.15 1.14 -7.54
N LEU A 111 4.78 0.97 -8.71
CA LEU A 111 5.92 1.79 -9.12
C LEU A 111 5.56 3.27 -9.26
N HIS A 112 4.36 3.59 -9.73
CA HIS A 112 3.88 4.96 -9.80
C HIS A 112 3.54 5.52 -8.40
N LEU A 113 2.80 4.77 -7.58
CA LEU A 113 2.43 5.18 -6.23
C LEU A 113 3.64 5.35 -5.31
N ALA A 114 4.67 4.51 -5.45
CA ALA A 114 5.88 4.60 -4.64
C ALA A 114 6.81 5.76 -5.05
N ARG A 115 6.49 6.46 -6.14
CA ARG A 115 7.28 7.60 -6.62
C ARG A 115 6.72 8.89 -6.05
N THR A 116 7.55 9.62 -5.31
CA THR A 116 7.18 10.93 -4.77
C THR A 116 6.97 11.97 -5.88
N ARG A 117 6.38 13.10 -5.54
CA ARG A 117 6.22 14.24 -6.47
C ARG A 117 7.56 14.79 -6.98
N SER A 118 8.64 14.62 -6.22
CA SER A 118 10.02 14.98 -6.65
C SER A 118 10.68 13.93 -7.55
N GLY A 119 9.99 12.82 -7.83
CA GLY A 119 10.49 11.74 -8.68
C GLY A 119 11.24 10.62 -7.97
N THR A 120 11.53 10.74 -6.67
CA THR A 120 12.22 9.72 -5.88
C THR A 120 11.33 8.49 -5.69
N LEU A 121 11.83 7.30 -6.00
CA LEU A 121 11.12 6.04 -5.78
C LEU A 121 11.52 5.44 -4.43
N ARG A 122 10.54 5.03 -3.62
CA ARG A 122 10.78 4.29 -2.37
C ARG A 122 9.81 3.15 -2.25
N LEU A 123 10.24 1.95 -2.62
CA LEU A 123 9.43 0.74 -2.64
C LEU A 123 10.21 -0.42 -2.04
N VAL A 124 9.57 -1.22 -1.22
CA VAL A 124 10.15 -2.44 -0.64
C VAL A 124 9.30 -3.62 -1.04
N THR A 125 9.93 -4.74 -1.36
CA THR A 125 9.24 -6.02 -1.56
C THR A 125 10.00 -7.17 -0.91
N THR A 126 9.26 -8.14 -0.41
CA THR A 126 9.80 -9.45 0.01
C THR A 126 9.65 -10.50 -1.07
N ASN A 127 8.99 -10.17 -2.19
CA ASN A 127 8.82 -11.08 -3.29
C ASN A 127 10.14 -11.32 -4.03
N PHE A 128 10.35 -12.55 -4.43
CA PHE A 128 11.52 -12.96 -5.18
C PHE A 128 11.36 -12.76 -6.69
N ASP A 129 10.12 -12.61 -7.17
CA ASP A 129 9.81 -12.59 -8.62
C ASP A 129 10.32 -11.32 -9.31
N ARG A 130 10.40 -11.37 -10.63
CA ARG A 130 10.89 -10.26 -11.47
C ARG A 130 9.76 -9.50 -12.17
N ILE A 131 8.54 -9.52 -11.62
CA ILE A 131 7.39 -8.86 -12.27
C ILE A 131 7.56 -7.34 -12.27
N PHE A 132 8.18 -6.75 -11.22
CA PHE A 132 8.53 -5.33 -11.23
C PHE A 132 9.45 -4.94 -12.40
N GLU A 133 10.42 -5.79 -12.76
CA GLU A 133 11.28 -5.57 -13.93
C GLU A 133 10.46 -5.60 -15.24
N ALA A 134 9.55 -6.57 -15.36
CA ALA A 134 8.66 -6.68 -16.51
C ALA A 134 7.68 -5.50 -16.60
N ALA A 135 7.10 -5.07 -15.47
CA ALA A 135 6.22 -3.92 -15.39
C ALA A 135 6.93 -2.62 -15.78
N ALA A 136 8.13 -2.40 -15.22
CA ALA A 136 8.94 -1.23 -15.53
C ALA A 136 9.29 -1.15 -17.02
N LYS A 137 9.72 -2.28 -17.62
CA LYS A 137 10.04 -2.35 -19.05
C LYS A 137 8.82 -2.02 -19.92
N ARG A 138 7.63 -2.56 -19.60
CA ARG A 138 6.41 -2.32 -20.37
C ARG A 138 5.93 -0.86 -20.30
N ASN A 139 6.14 -0.22 -19.15
CA ASN A 139 5.67 1.15 -18.90
C ASN A 139 6.79 2.20 -19.05
N ARG A 140 7.98 1.81 -19.54
CA ARG A 140 9.14 2.70 -19.68
C ARG A 140 9.53 3.42 -18.38
N LEU A 141 9.38 2.72 -17.25
CA LEU A 141 9.75 3.20 -15.93
C LEU A 141 11.15 2.72 -15.58
N ASN A 142 11.93 3.58 -14.93
CA ASN A 142 13.26 3.24 -14.44
C ASN A 142 13.28 3.24 -12.90
N TYR A 143 14.04 2.34 -12.32
CA TYR A 143 14.33 2.31 -10.90
C TYR A 143 15.70 1.70 -10.64
N VAL A 144 16.28 2.04 -9.49
CA VAL A 144 17.50 1.40 -8.99
C VAL A 144 17.12 0.19 -8.15
N PRO A 145 17.53 -1.04 -8.48
CA PRO A 145 17.28 -2.21 -7.63
C PRO A 145 18.33 -2.29 -6.51
N HIS A 146 17.86 -2.45 -5.28
CA HIS A 146 18.68 -2.76 -4.11
C HIS A 146 18.35 -4.18 -3.65
N ILE A 147 19.30 -5.08 -3.72
CA ILE A 147 19.09 -6.51 -3.45
C ILE A 147 19.84 -6.89 -2.17
N ALA A 148 19.15 -7.52 -1.23
CA ALA A 148 19.75 -8.02 0.00
C ALA A 148 20.98 -8.91 -0.26
N PRO A 149 21.99 -8.88 0.65
CA PRO A 149 22.05 -8.14 1.91
C PRO A 149 22.52 -6.68 1.79
N MET A 150 22.90 -6.21 0.62
CA MET A 150 23.35 -4.83 0.39
C MET A 150 22.16 -3.89 0.24
N LEU A 151 21.68 -3.38 1.37
CA LEU A 151 20.52 -2.52 1.44
C LEU A 151 20.90 -1.04 1.61
N PRO A 152 20.10 -0.10 1.08
CA PRO A 152 20.32 1.32 1.31
C PRO A 152 19.98 1.70 2.76
N ILE A 153 20.42 2.87 3.20
CA ILE A 153 19.97 3.45 4.46
C ILE A 153 18.57 4.05 4.22
N PRO A 154 17.51 3.60 4.91
CA PRO A 154 16.14 4.05 4.64
C PRO A 154 15.87 5.43 5.26
N LYS A 155 16.51 6.46 4.70
CA LYS A 155 16.35 7.88 5.04
C LYS A 155 15.95 8.66 3.79
N THR A 156 15.19 9.72 3.98
CA THR A 156 14.62 10.54 2.89
C THR A 156 15.70 11.03 1.91
N SER A 157 16.89 11.39 2.41
CA SER A 157 17.99 11.93 1.60
C SER A 157 18.96 10.88 1.03
N ARG A 158 18.79 9.59 1.38
CA ARG A 158 19.81 8.57 1.08
C ARG A 158 19.26 7.34 0.36
N TRP A 159 17.97 7.30 0.08
CA TRP A 159 17.34 6.15 -0.57
C TRP A 159 16.45 6.57 -1.73
N ASP A 160 16.76 6.03 -2.89
CA ASP A 160 15.95 6.05 -4.11
C ASP A 160 16.04 4.68 -4.76
N GLY A 161 14.92 4.02 -4.98
CA GLY A 161 14.87 2.72 -5.66
C GLY A 161 13.93 1.69 -5.02
N LEU A 162 13.96 0.50 -5.60
CA LEU A 162 13.21 -0.67 -5.17
C LEU A 162 14.11 -1.63 -4.39
N VAL A 163 13.74 -1.93 -3.16
CA VAL A 163 14.43 -2.88 -2.28
C VAL A 163 13.80 -4.25 -2.40
N PHE A 164 14.59 -5.26 -2.75
CA PHE A 164 14.25 -6.68 -2.68
C PHE A 164 14.81 -7.22 -1.36
N LEU A 165 14.00 -7.12 -0.30
CA LEU A 165 14.43 -7.38 1.08
C LEU A 165 14.85 -8.83 1.32
N HIS A 166 14.24 -9.78 0.65
CA HIS A 166 14.57 -11.20 0.78
C HIS A 166 15.35 -11.76 -0.42
N GLY A 167 15.86 -10.87 -1.27
CA GLY A 167 16.58 -11.25 -2.47
C GLY A 167 15.71 -11.25 -3.72
N LEU A 168 16.33 -11.46 -4.87
CA LEU A 168 15.69 -11.45 -6.18
C LEU A 168 16.10 -12.70 -6.95
N LEU A 169 15.15 -13.41 -7.54
CA LEU A 169 15.42 -14.58 -8.38
C LEU A 169 16.35 -14.21 -9.53
N PRO A 170 17.38 -15.02 -9.82
CA PRO A 170 18.22 -14.85 -11.00
C PRO A 170 17.40 -15.06 -12.29
N LYS A 171 17.87 -14.53 -13.41
CA LYS A 171 17.22 -14.74 -14.73
C LYS A 171 17.35 -16.18 -15.22
N LYS A 172 18.43 -16.84 -14.82
CA LYS A 172 18.71 -18.27 -15.06
C LYS A 172 18.91 -18.93 -13.71
N GLU A 173 18.75 -20.24 -13.67
CA GLU A 173 18.99 -21.03 -12.47
C GLU A 173 20.49 -21.04 -12.14
N GLU A 174 20.89 -20.22 -11.17
CA GLU A 174 22.27 -20.07 -10.70
C GLU A 174 22.31 -20.33 -9.20
N GLU A 175 22.99 -21.38 -8.78
CA GLU A 175 23.04 -21.85 -7.40
C GLU A 175 23.46 -20.75 -6.41
N HIS A 176 24.55 -20.05 -6.71
CA HIS A 176 25.07 -18.99 -5.83
C HIS A 176 24.07 -17.83 -5.62
N ALA A 177 23.30 -17.46 -6.65
CA ALA A 177 22.28 -16.42 -6.53
C ALA A 177 21.05 -16.92 -5.76
N LEU A 178 20.66 -18.17 -5.95
CA LEU A 178 19.54 -18.79 -5.24
C LEU A 178 19.83 -18.96 -3.75
N ASN A 179 21.09 -19.23 -3.38
CA ASN A 179 21.52 -19.40 -1.98
C ASN A 179 21.47 -18.10 -1.16
N ARG A 180 21.28 -16.95 -1.79
CA ARG A 180 21.13 -15.65 -1.12
C ARG A 180 19.68 -15.28 -0.81
N LEU A 181 18.73 -16.11 -1.21
CA LEU A 181 17.31 -15.85 -0.96
C LEU A 181 16.94 -16.21 0.47
N VAL A 182 16.13 -15.38 1.12
CA VAL A 182 15.62 -15.62 2.49
C VAL A 182 14.29 -16.37 2.38
N VAL A 183 14.32 -17.68 2.56
CA VAL A 183 13.18 -18.58 2.27
C VAL A 183 12.80 -19.45 3.47
N THR A 184 13.78 -20.05 4.14
CA THR A 184 13.59 -20.98 5.26
C THR A 184 13.70 -20.26 6.61
N SER A 185 13.22 -20.87 7.69
CA SER A 185 13.36 -20.29 9.03
C SER A 185 14.83 -20.06 9.40
N GLY A 186 15.76 -20.90 8.92
CA GLY A 186 17.20 -20.69 9.06
C GLY A 186 17.68 -19.43 8.37
N ASP A 187 17.24 -19.16 7.14
CA ASP A 187 17.56 -17.92 6.42
C ASP A 187 17.00 -16.69 7.16
N PHE A 188 15.77 -16.76 7.66
CA PHE A 188 15.17 -15.70 8.48
C PHE A 188 15.97 -15.46 9.76
N GLY A 189 16.38 -16.54 10.46
CA GLY A 189 17.25 -16.46 11.63
C GLY A 189 18.55 -15.74 11.32
N LEU A 190 19.19 -16.06 10.19
CA LEU A 190 20.40 -15.40 9.74
C LEU A 190 20.18 -13.91 9.46
N ALA A 191 19.17 -13.56 8.64
CA ALA A 191 18.89 -12.20 8.19
C ALA A 191 18.41 -11.27 9.32
N TYR A 192 17.56 -11.77 10.22
CA TYR A 192 16.89 -10.95 11.24
C TYR A 192 17.54 -11.04 12.63
N LEU A 193 18.13 -12.17 13.00
CA LEU A 193 18.63 -12.40 14.37
C LEU A 193 20.16 -12.37 14.45
N THR A 194 20.85 -13.08 13.56
CA THR A 194 22.30 -13.24 13.63
C THR A 194 23.04 -12.07 12.97
N GLU A 195 22.91 -11.90 11.68
CA GLU A 195 23.54 -10.79 10.94
C GLU A 195 22.75 -9.48 11.07
N ARG A 196 21.45 -9.58 11.30
CA ARG A 196 20.52 -8.49 11.61
C ARG A 196 20.39 -7.39 10.54
N TRP A 197 20.84 -7.63 9.31
CA TRP A 197 20.76 -6.61 8.26
C TRP A 197 19.29 -6.32 7.88
N ALA A 198 18.42 -7.34 7.84
CA ALA A 198 16.99 -7.15 7.58
C ALA A 198 16.30 -6.42 8.74
N ALA A 199 16.56 -6.82 9.99
CA ALA A 199 16.00 -6.16 11.17
C ALA A 199 16.43 -4.70 11.28
N ARG A 200 17.71 -4.39 11.00
CA ARG A 200 18.21 -3.00 11.00
C ARG A 200 17.54 -2.16 9.92
N PHE A 201 17.41 -2.69 8.70
CA PHE A 201 16.73 -1.99 7.61
C PHE A 201 15.27 -1.70 7.96
N VAL A 202 14.53 -2.71 8.44
CA VAL A 202 13.13 -2.59 8.83
C VAL A 202 12.96 -1.61 9.98
N GLY A 203 13.77 -1.70 11.05
CA GLY A 203 13.71 -0.77 12.18
C GLY A 203 13.92 0.69 11.75
N GLU A 204 14.97 0.96 10.94
CA GLU A 204 15.21 2.29 10.41
C GLU A 204 14.09 2.76 9.46
N LEU A 205 13.51 1.86 8.66
CA LEU A 205 12.38 2.16 7.78
C LEU A 205 11.18 2.70 8.58
N PHE A 206 10.79 1.98 9.63
CA PHE A 206 9.64 2.34 10.46
C PHE A 206 9.85 3.57 11.34
N ARG A 207 11.10 3.92 11.64
CA ARG A 207 11.40 5.19 12.33
C ARG A 207 11.26 6.41 11.43
N ASN A 208 11.53 6.25 10.14
CA ASN A 208 11.61 7.37 9.21
C ASN A 208 10.37 7.55 8.31
N PHE A 209 9.54 6.50 8.16
CA PHE A 209 8.44 6.51 7.21
C PHE A 209 7.17 5.87 7.78
N ILE A 210 6.04 6.28 7.24
CA ILE A 210 4.77 5.58 7.37
C ILE A 210 4.81 4.39 6.41
N VAL A 211 4.68 3.18 6.94
CA VAL A 211 4.72 1.97 6.12
C VAL A 211 3.31 1.51 5.78
N CYS A 212 3.07 1.24 4.50
CA CYS A 212 1.81 0.70 4.00
C CYS A 212 2.04 -0.69 3.40
N PHE A 213 1.57 -1.73 4.08
CA PHE A 213 1.66 -3.11 3.64
C PHE A 213 0.59 -3.44 2.61
N ILE A 214 0.99 -4.08 1.49
CA ILE A 214 0.10 -4.51 0.41
C ILE A 214 0.44 -5.93 0.00
N GLY A 215 -0.57 -6.80 -0.04
CA GLY A 215 -0.40 -8.20 -0.47
C GLY A 215 0.19 -9.12 0.60
N TYR A 216 -0.02 -8.79 1.87
CA TYR A 216 0.27 -9.64 3.01
C TYR A 216 -1.01 -10.19 3.63
N SER A 217 -0.96 -11.44 4.09
CA SER A 217 -1.94 -11.92 5.05
C SER A 217 -1.46 -11.63 6.48
N ILE A 218 -2.40 -11.58 7.42
CA ILE A 218 -2.06 -11.29 8.82
C ILE A 218 -1.16 -12.36 9.45
N ASN A 219 -1.21 -13.58 8.94
CA ASN A 219 -0.42 -14.73 9.42
C ASN A 219 0.88 -14.93 8.64
N ASP A 220 1.24 -13.99 7.76
CA ASP A 220 2.48 -14.08 7.00
C ASP A 220 3.69 -14.10 7.97
N PRO A 221 4.55 -15.13 7.89
CA PRO A 221 5.74 -15.23 8.73
C PRO A 221 6.65 -14.01 8.63
N VAL A 222 6.77 -13.44 7.45
CA VAL A 222 7.57 -12.24 7.20
C VAL A 222 7.06 -11.06 8.03
N LEU A 223 5.73 -10.85 8.01
CA LEU A 223 5.09 -9.79 8.80
C LEU A 223 5.34 -10.01 10.29
N ARG A 224 5.28 -11.26 10.77
CA ARG A 224 5.56 -11.61 12.16
C ARG A 224 6.98 -11.20 12.57
N TYR A 225 8.02 -11.59 11.81
CA TYR A 225 9.42 -11.22 12.13
C TYR A 225 9.62 -9.71 12.18
N MET A 226 8.97 -8.97 11.26
CA MET A 226 9.05 -7.52 11.25
C MET A 226 8.34 -6.90 12.46
N MET A 227 7.14 -7.36 12.79
CA MET A 227 6.35 -6.79 13.89
C MET A 227 6.97 -7.10 15.25
N ASP A 228 7.56 -8.28 15.44
CA ASP A 228 8.26 -8.63 16.67
C ASP A 228 9.50 -7.73 16.88
N ALA A 229 10.25 -7.44 15.83
CA ALA A 229 11.36 -6.50 15.89
C ALA A 229 10.91 -5.08 16.29
N LEU A 230 9.79 -4.60 15.74
CA LEU A 230 9.23 -3.29 16.06
C LEU A 230 8.62 -3.23 17.47
N ALA A 231 8.00 -4.31 17.93
CA ALA A 231 7.48 -4.38 19.30
C ALA A 231 8.58 -4.23 20.34
N ALA A 232 9.78 -4.78 20.06
CA ALA A 232 10.95 -4.59 20.91
C ALA A 232 11.39 -3.12 20.95
N ASP A 233 11.46 -2.43 19.81
CA ASP A 233 11.83 -1.01 19.73
C ASP A 233 10.82 -0.11 20.49
N ARG A 234 9.51 -0.38 20.35
CA ARG A 234 8.45 0.35 21.09
C ARG A 234 8.57 0.19 22.60
N ARG A 235 8.97 -0.99 23.09
CA ARG A 235 9.22 -1.21 24.55
C ARG A 235 10.39 -0.37 25.06
N LEU A 236 11.31 0.01 24.21
CA LEU A 236 12.40 0.93 24.54
C LEU A 236 11.98 2.42 24.50
N GLY A 237 10.69 2.71 24.31
CA GLY A 237 10.14 4.07 24.29
C GLY A 237 10.27 4.79 22.94
N GLU A 238 10.64 4.07 21.87
CA GLU A 238 10.71 4.66 20.54
C GLU A 238 9.32 4.90 19.96
N VAL A 239 9.05 6.14 19.55
CA VAL A 239 7.82 6.51 18.84
C VAL A 239 8.01 6.21 17.35
N THR A 240 7.29 5.22 16.86
CA THR A 240 7.29 4.91 15.42
C THR A 240 6.06 5.49 14.74
N PRO A 241 6.17 5.97 13.50
CA PRO A 241 5.02 6.35 12.69
C PRO A 241 3.99 5.20 12.58
N LYS A 242 2.75 5.56 12.30
CA LYS A 242 1.64 4.61 12.13
C LYS A 242 1.91 3.70 10.93
N ALA A 243 1.67 2.40 11.07
CA ALA A 243 1.72 1.46 9.96
C ALA A 243 0.30 1.10 9.51
N TRP A 244 0.12 0.93 8.20
CA TRP A 244 -1.13 0.56 7.56
C TRP A 244 -0.98 -0.77 6.81
N ALA A 245 -2.07 -1.54 6.69
CA ALA A 245 -2.08 -2.73 5.86
C ALA A 245 -3.42 -2.85 5.13
N PHE A 246 -3.37 -3.18 3.83
CA PHE A 246 -4.55 -3.66 3.13
C PHE A 246 -4.81 -5.10 3.53
N GLY A 247 -5.92 -5.34 4.22
CA GLY A 247 -6.33 -6.64 4.75
C GLY A 247 -7.65 -7.11 4.13
N GLU A 248 -7.72 -8.41 3.86
CA GLU A 248 -8.98 -9.05 3.47
C GLU A 248 -9.88 -9.30 4.68
N SER A 249 -11.18 -9.23 4.48
CA SER A 249 -12.17 -9.59 5.48
C SER A 249 -13.38 -10.25 4.82
N GLU A 250 -13.88 -11.33 5.40
CA GLU A 250 -15.19 -11.87 5.05
C GLU A 250 -16.29 -10.97 5.61
N PRO A 251 -17.47 -10.91 4.96
CA PRO A 251 -18.60 -10.14 5.46
C PRO A 251 -18.96 -10.51 6.90
N GLY A 252 -19.01 -9.51 7.78
CA GLY A 252 -19.31 -9.69 9.21
C GLY A 252 -18.11 -10.03 10.09
N GLN A 253 -16.91 -10.18 9.54
CA GLN A 253 -15.67 -10.43 10.28
C GLN A 253 -14.79 -9.18 10.43
N GLU A 254 -15.26 -8.03 9.97
CA GLU A 254 -14.46 -6.80 9.87
C GLU A 254 -13.92 -6.36 11.25
N ALA A 255 -14.77 -6.43 12.31
CA ALA A 255 -14.37 -6.05 13.66
C ALA A 255 -13.26 -6.97 14.22
N LEU A 256 -13.40 -8.28 14.01
CA LEU A 256 -12.41 -9.26 14.45
C LEU A 256 -11.09 -9.04 13.71
N LYS A 257 -11.15 -8.89 12.39
CA LYS A 257 -9.95 -8.63 11.57
C LYS A 257 -9.26 -7.32 11.97
N THR A 258 -10.01 -6.29 12.31
CA THR A 258 -9.44 -5.04 12.82
C THR A 258 -8.64 -5.28 14.11
N ILE A 259 -9.23 -5.98 15.09
CA ILE A 259 -8.56 -6.30 16.35
C ILE A 259 -7.29 -7.13 16.11
N GLU A 260 -7.34 -8.11 15.22
CA GLU A 260 -6.18 -8.96 14.89
C GLU A 260 -5.01 -8.14 14.32
N TRP A 261 -5.26 -7.18 13.43
CA TRP A 261 -4.24 -6.31 12.87
C TRP A 261 -3.71 -5.30 13.90
N GLU A 262 -4.61 -4.68 14.66
CA GLU A 262 -4.25 -3.71 15.70
C GLU A 262 -3.42 -4.33 16.82
N ALA A 263 -3.69 -5.60 17.18
CA ALA A 263 -2.87 -6.35 18.12
C ALA A 263 -1.41 -6.50 17.65
N LYS A 264 -1.16 -6.44 16.35
CA LYS A 264 0.18 -6.40 15.77
C LYS A 264 0.72 -4.97 15.60
N GLY A 265 -0.04 -3.96 16.02
CA GLY A 265 0.36 -2.55 15.92
C GLY A 265 0.26 -1.98 14.48
N VAL A 266 -0.61 -2.57 13.66
CA VAL A 266 -0.87 -2.14 12.28
C VAL A 266 -2.33 -1.78 12.14
N THR A 267 -2.64 -0.65 11.53
CA THR A 267 -4.02 -0.23 11.26
C THR A 267 -4.48 -0.82 9.92
N PRO A 268 -5.54 -1.65 9.90
CA PRO A 268 -6.00 -2.26 8.66
C PRO A 268 -6.86 -1.32 7.81
N ILE A 269 -6.74 -1.50 6.49
CA ILE A 269 -7.66 -0.99 5.47
C ILE A 269 -8.34 -2.22 4.88
N LEU A 270 -9.50 -2.55 5.41
CA LEU A 270 -10.17 -3.80 5.08
C LEU A 270 -10.92 -3.72 3.75
N TYR A 271 -10.91 -4.80 2.99
CA TYR A 271 -11.73 -5.00 1.80
C TYR A 271 -12.38 -6.37 1.84
N LYS A 272 -13.58 -6.46 1.28
CA LYS A 272 -14.41 -7.67 1.35
C LYS A 272 -13.92 -8.73 0.36
N VAL A 273 -13.78 -9.96 0.86
CA VAL A 273 -13.55 -11.17 0.08
C VAL A 273 -14.61 -12.19 0.49
N LEU A 274 -15.24 -12.84 -0.49
CA LEU A 274 -16.27 -13.85 -0.18
C LEU A 274 -15.62 -15.11 0.41
N PRO A 275 -16.30 -15.81 1.33
CA PRO A 275 -15.80 -17.05 1.93
C PRO A 275 -15.38 -18.06 0.88
N GLY A 276 -14.17 -18.61 1.04
CA GLY A 276 -13.60 -19.57 0.10
C GLY A 276 -13.18 -19.00 -1.26
N SER A 277 -13.30 -17.68 -1.45
CA SER A 277 -12.80 -16.97 -2.64
C SER A 277 -11.42 -16.41 -2.37
N TYR A 278 -10.55 -16.45 -3.39
CA TYR A 278 -9.27 -15.74 -3.41
C TYR A 278 -9.33 -14.55 -4.36
N ASP A 279 -10.51 -13.90 -4.43
CA ASP A 279 -10.71 -12.74 -5.32
C ASP A 279 -10.27 -11.43 -4.65
N HIS A 280 -9.05 -11.03 -4.94
CA HIS A 280 -8.47 -9.76 -4.52
C HIS A 280 -8.60 -8.67 -5.61
N SER A 281 -9.48 -8.84 -6.59
CA SER A 281 -9.63 -7.93 -7.75
C SER A 281 -9.94 -6.49 -7.33
N ARG A 282 -10.71 -6.31 -6.23
CA ARG A 282 -11.05 -4.98 -5.67
C ARG A 282 -9.80 -4.24 -5.18
N LEU A 283 -8.89 -4.92 -4.48
CA LEU A 283 -7.61 -4.35 -4.07
C LEU A 283 -6.79 -3.92 -5.29
N HIS A 284 -6.61 -4.84 -6.26
CA HIS A 284 -5.84 -4.54 -7.46
C HIS A 284 -6.43 -3.40 -8.29
N ALA A 285 -7.76 -3.32 -8.40
CA ALA A 285 -8.45 -2.23 -9.08
C ALA A 285 -8.28 -0.89 -8.34
N THR A 286 -8.39 -0.90 -7.01
CA THR A 286 -8.15 0.29 -6.16
C THR A 286 -6.74 0.84 -6.37
N LEU A 287 -5.71 -0.02 -6.33
CA LEU A 287 -4.32 0.41 -6.52
C LEU A 287 -4.09 1.02 -7.90
N ARG A 288 -4.66 0.43 -8.95
CA ARG A 288 -4.58 1.00 -10.31
C ARG A 288 -5.25 2.36 -10.39
N LYS A 289 -6.48 2.48 -9.87
CA LYS A 289 -7.22 3.74 -9.93
C LYS A 289 -6.59 4.83 -9.08
N TRP A 290 -6.08 4.49 -7.90
CA TRP A 290 -5.28 5.41 -7.08
C TRP A 290 -4.04 5.87 -7.82
N SER A 291 -3.31 4.94 -8.45
CA SER A 291 -2.12 5.24 -9.25
C SER A 291 -2.42 6.16 -10.44
N GLU A 292 -3.50 5.93 -11.18
CA GLU A 292 -3.94 6.79 -12.28
C GLU A 292 -4.17 8.22 -11.77
N THR A 293 -4.97 8.37 -10.72
CA THR A 293 -5.30 9.67 -10.14
C THR A 293 -4.05 10.38 -9.59
N TYR A 294 -3.16 9.63 -8.92
CA TYR A 294 -1.91 10.17 -8.39
C TYR A 294 -0.96 10.58 -9.52
N SER A 295 -0.76 9.75 -10.54
CA SER A 295 0.16 10.03 -11.65
C SER A 295 -0.25 11.25 -12.47
N GLU A 296 -1.55 11.47 -12.63
CA GLU A 296 -2.10 12.64 -13.30
C GLU A 296 -1.94 13.92 -12.46
N GLY A 297 -1.62 13.79 -11.18
CA GLY A 297 -1.40 14.91 -10.27
C GLY A 297 -2.62 15.84 -10.18
N THR A 298 -2.40 17.14 -10.26
CA THR A 298 -3.46 18.15 -10.21
C THR A 298 -4.47 17.99 -11.36
N THR A 299 -4.03 17.62 -12.55
CA THR A 299 -4.93 17.40 -13.72
C THR A 299 -5.88 16.23 -13.48
N GLY A 300 -5.43 15.14 -12.82
CA GLY A 300 -6.31 14.04 -12.45
C GLY A 300 -7.38 14.46 -11.45
N LYS A 301 -7.02 15.29 -10.48
CA LYS A 301 -7.95 15.88 -9.52
C LYS A 301 -8.93 16.85 -10.19
N GLU A 302 -8.48 17.69 -11.12
CA GLU A 302 -9.36 18.55 -11.92
C GLU A 302 -10.37 17.76 -12.76
N ARG A 303 -9.91 16.63 -13.35
CA ARG A 303 -10.80 15.75 -14.13
C ARG A 303 -11.86 15.12 -13.22
N MET A 304 -11.48 14.66 -12.02
CA MET A 304 -12.41 14.13 -11.03
C MET A 304 -13.45 15.16 -10.63
N VAL A 305 -13.02 16.40 -10.36
CA VAL A 305 -13.92 17.53 -10.06
C VAL A 305 -14.86 17.78 -11.22
N SER A 306 -14.33 17.90 -12.44
CA SER A 306 -15.16 18.20 -13.64
C SER A 306 -16.20 17.10 -13.91
N SER A 307 -15.89 15.84 -13.62
CA SER A 307 -16.82 14.73 -13.83
C SER A 307 -17.97 14.69 -12.82
N ASN A 308 -17.79 15.27 -11.63
CA ASN A 308 -18.75 15.14 -10.53
C ASN A 308 -19.29 16.48 -10.00
N ALA A 309 -18.86 17.62 -10.57
CA ALA A 309 -19.24 18.95 -10.07
C ALA A 309 -20.75 19.18 -10.03
N LEU A 310 -21.51 18.64 -10.99
CA LEU A 310 -22.96 18.79 -11.09
C LEU A 310 -23.73 17.69 -10.35
N ALA A 311 -23.05 16.64 -9.87
CA ALA A 311 -23.70 15.61 -9.07
C ALA A 311 -24.02 16.17 -7.66
N ARG A 312 -25.16 15.77 -7.09
CA ARG A 312 -25.50 16.13 -5.71
C ARG A 312 -24.77 15.22 -4.73
N PRO A 313 -24.20 15.74 -3.65
CA PRO A 313 -23.52 14.91 -2.64
C PRO A 313 -24.42 13.83 -2.05
N SER A 314 -25.71 14.09 -1.92
CA SER A 314 -26.71 13.13 -1.42
C SER A 314 -26.87 11.87 -2.29
N ALA A 315 -26.39 11.90 -3.54
CA ALA A 315 -26.41 10.73 -4.42
C ALA A 315 -25.19 9.80 -4.22
N SER A 316 -24.23 10.18 -3.37
CA SER A 316 -23.12 9.28 -3.00
C SER A 316 -23.63 8.13 -2.15
N THR A 317 -23.18 6.91 -2.48
CA THR A 317 -23.55 5.68 -1.80
C THR A 317 -22.31 5.06 -1.13
N LYS A 318 -22.52 3.97 -0.37
CA LYS A 318 -21.40 3.18 0.15
C LYS A 318 -20.64 2.44 -0.96
N GLU A 319 -21.32 2.17 -2.08
CA GLU A 319 -20.75 1.50 -3.25
C GLU A 319 -19.98 2.47 -4.15
N ASP A 320 -20.40 3.74 -4.19
CA ASP A 320 -19.73 4.79 -4.96
C ASP A 320 -19.55 6.06 -4.13
N ASP A 321 -18.42 6.14 -3.46
CA ASP A 321 -18.01 7.28 -2.63
C ASP A 321 -17.40 8.40 -3.49
N PHE A 322 -18.19 8.98 -4.37
CA PHE A 322 -17.69 10.10 -5.17
C PHE A 322 -17.57 11.39 -4.34
N VAL A 323 -18.30 11.51 -3.23
CA VAL A 323 -18.16 12.66 -2.31
C VAL A 323 -16.76 12.68 -1.69
N GLY A 324 -16.32 11.56 -1.13
CA GLY A 324 -14.96 11.48 -0.57
C GLY A 324 -13.88 11.78 -1.61
N ARG A 325 -14.03 11.25 -2.84
CA ARG A 325 -13.10 11.55 -3.93
C ARG A 325 -13.09 13.03 -4.32
N MET A 326 -14.26 13.66 -4.37
CA MET A 326 -14.39 15.10 -4.65
C MET A 326 -13.72 15.92 -3.54
N LEU A 327 -14.04 15.66 -2.27
CA LEU A 327 -13.47 16.39 -1.14
C LEU A 327 -11.95 16.25 -1.10
N TRP A 328 -11.42 15.04 -1.37
CA TRP A 328 -9.98 14.85 -1.50
C TRP A 328 -9.38 15.65 -2.66
N ALA A 329 -10.01 15.67 -3.82
CA ALA A 329 -9.53 16.46 -4.97
C ALA A 329 -9.58 17.96 -4.68
N LEU A 330 -10.66 18.43 -4.05
CA LEU A 330 -10.85 19.84 -3.69
C LEU A 330 -9.87 20.31 -2.60
N SER A 331 -9.33 19.41 -1.79
CA SER A 331 -8.33 19.72 -0.76
C SER A 331 -6.90 19.85 -1.29
N ASP A 332 -6.69 19.79 -2.60
CA ASP A 332 -5.35 19.93 -3.19
C ASP A 332 -4.72 21.28 -2.85
N LYS A 333 -3.47 21.22 -2.35
CA LYS A 333 -2.73 22.41 -1.89
C LYS A 333 -2.51 23.48 -2.96
N SER A 334 -2.53 23.10 -4.26
CA SER A 334 -2.42 24.06 -5.36
C SER A 334 -3.66 24.97 -5.50
N GLY A 335 -4.80 24.54 -4.93
CA GLY A 335 -6.09 25.22 -5.09
C GLY A 335 -6.68 25.13 -6.51
N ILE A 336 -5.99 24.51 -7.48
CA ILE A 336 -6.44 24.46 -8.87
C ILE A 336 -7.74 23.67 -9.04
N PRO A 337 -7.91 22.45 -8.48
CA PRO A 337 -9.18 21.73 -8.55
C PRO A 337 -10.32 22.50 -7.87
N ALA A 338 -10.04 23.17 -6.75
CA ALA A 338 -11.01 24.02 -6.05
C ALA A 338 -11.46 25.20 -6.90
N LYS A 339 -10.51 25.87 -7.57
CA LYS A 339 -10.82 26.92 -8.54
C LYS A 339 -11.71 26.40 -9.67
N ARG A 340 -11.33 25.26 -10.26
CA ARG A 340 -12.11 24.62 -11.34
C ARG A 340 -13.55 24.33 -10.92
N PHE A 341 -13.74 23.85 -9.69
CA PHE A 341 -15.05 23.59 -9.11
C PHE A 341 -15.88 24.89 -8.97
N ALA A 342 -15.29 25.94 -8.41
CA ALA A 342 -15.96 27.21 -8.19
C ALA A 342 -16.34 27.95 -9.49
N GLU A 343 -15.57 27.74 -10.56
CA GLU A 343 -15.79 28.34 -11.88
C GLU A 343 -16.66 27.47 -12.82
N PHE A 344 -17.21 26.36 -12.28
CA PHE A 344 -18.01 25.44 -13.09
C PHE A 344 -19.36 26.10 -13.47
N ASN A 345 -19.78 25.93 -14.71
CA ASN A 345 -21.04 26.47 -15.21
C ASN A 345 -21.92 25.34 -15.81
N PRO A 346 -23.15 25.07 -15.30
CA PRO A 346 -23.79 25.80 -14.19
C PRO A 346 -23.08 25.59 -12.86
N ALA A 347 -23.33 26.47 -11.87
CA ALA A 347 -22.70 26.40 -10.56
C ALA A 347 -23.01 25.08 -9.85
N PRO A 348 -22.03 24.49 -9.16
CA PRO A 348 -22.26 23.31 -8.35
C PRO A 348 -23.28 23.53 -7.23
N ALA A 349 -23.95 22.45 -6.82
CA ALA A 349 -24.99 22.52 -5.81
C ALA A 349 -24.43 22.98 -4.44
N LEU A 350 -25.19 23.83 -3.72
CA LEU A 350 -24.80 24.35 -2.38
C LEU A 350 -24.69 23.24 -1.33
N GLU A 351 -25.32 22.08 -1.54
CA GLU A 351 -25.22 20.92 -0.68
C GLU A 351 -23.78 20.42 -0.50
N TRP A 352 -22.87 20.78 -1.40
CA TRP A 352 -21.44 20.49 -1.24
C TRP A 352 -20.81 21.15 0.00
N LEU A 353 -21.35 22.29 0.44
CA LEU A 353 -20.97 22.91 1.72
C LEU A 353 -21.29 21.99 2.90
N THR A 354 -22.52 21.46 2.91
CA THR A 354 -22.96 20.54 3.97
C THR A 354 -22.11 19.27 3.94
N ALA A 355 -21.84 18.69 2.76
CA ALA A 355 -20.99 17.52 2.64
C ALA A 355 -19.58 17.78 3.18
N ALA A 356 -18.98 18.93 2.91
CA ALA A 356 -17.66 19.29 3.41
C ALA A 356 -17.59 19.40 4.95
N PHE A 357 -18.68 19.88 5.60
CA PHE A 357 -18.71 20.05 7.04
C PHE A 357 -19.28 18.87 7.83
N SER A 358 -20.14 18.08 7.22
CA SER A 358 -20.87 16.99 7.89
C SER A 358 -20.31 15.61 7.64
N GLU A 359 -19.32 15.46 6.76
CA GLU A 359 -18.71 14.16 6.46
C GLU A 359 -17.97 13.61 7.70
N PRO A 360 -18.42 12.50 8.30
CA PRO A 360 -17.85 11.98 9.55
C PRO A 360 -16.37 11.57 9.43
N ARG A 361 -15.91 11.30 8.20
CA ARG A 361 -14.52 10.94 7.92
C ARG A 361 -13.57 12.11 8.02
N PHE A 362 -14.07 13.35 7.91
CA PHE A 362 -13.28 14.57 8.06
C PHE A 362 -13.41 15.09 9.47
N LYS A 363 -12.34 15.01 10.24
CA LYS A 363 -12.23 15.68 11.53
C LYS A 363 -12.07 17.19 11.31
N HIS A 364 -12.31 17.98 12.34
CA HIS A 364 -12.08 19.43 12.28
C HIS A 364 -10.69 19.81 11.75
N SER A 365 -9.66 19.03 12.10
CA SER A 365 -8.28 19.21 11.57
C SER A 365 -8.18 19.04 10.06
N ASP A 366 -9.05 18.23 9.45
CA ASP A 366 -9.04 17.98 8.01
C ASP A 366 -9.68 19.13 7.25
N LEU A 367 -10.58 19.87 7.86
CA LEU A 367 -11.19 21.07 7.28
C LEU A 367 -10.19 22.19 7.03
N ASN A 368 -9.05 22.19 7.71
CA ASN A 368 -7.94 23.11 7.43
C ASN A 368 -7.45 23.03 5.98
N ARG A 369 -7.59 21.85 5.33
CA ARG A 369 -7.28 21.67 3.91
C ARG A 369 -8.16 22.52 3.00
N PHE A 370 -9.36 22.82 3.48
CA PHE A 370 -10.32 23.67 2.75
C PHE A 370 -10.20 25.15 3.14
N GLY A 371 -9.16 25.54 3.85
CA GLY A 371 -8.99 26.89 4.35
C GLY A 371 -9.94 27.25 5.50
N VAL A 372 -10.60 26.25 6.10
CA VAL A 372 -11.43 26.39 7.28
C VAL A 372 -10.63 25.94 8.49
N THR A 373 -10.23 26.87 9.33
CA THR A 373 -9.53 26.55 10.56
C THR A 373 -10.55 26.27 11.65
N ALA A 374 -10.62 25.03 12.09
CA ALA A 374 -11.44 24.62 13.23
C ALA A 374 -10.73 24.77 14.57
N GLN A 375 -9.52 25.29 14.59
CA GLN A 375 -8.72 25.35 15.82
C GLN A 375 -8.37 26.76 16.21
N GLN A 376 -8.52 26.95 17.51
CA GLN A 376 -7.88 27.94 18.38
C GLN A 376 -7.87 29.36 17.82
N GLU A 377 -8.57 30.26 18.47
CA GLU A 377 -8.44 31.69 18.26
C GLU A 377 -8.18 32.05 16.80
N VAL A 378 -9.14 31.64 15.96
CA VAL A 378 -9.12 32.07 14.56
C VAL A 378 -9.01 33.57 14.63
N ASP A 379 -7.89 34.12 14.19
CA ASP A 379 -7.82 35.57 14.02
C ASP A 379 -9.03 35.94 13.15
N PRO A 380 -10.02 36.64 13.72
CA PRO A 380 -11.24 37.02 12.99
C PRO A 380 -10.93 37.75 11.68
N LYS A 381 -9.76 38.39 11.61
CA LYS A 381 -9.22 39.02 10.39
C LYS A 381 -8.87 38.01 9.33
N LEU A 382 -8.42 36.80 9.69
CA LEU A 382 -8.08 35.76 8.71
C LEU A 382 -9.35 35.24 8.03
N LEU A 383 -10.39 34.97 8.80
CA LEU A 383 -11.69 34.51 8.29
C LEU A 383 -12.34 35.57 7.41
N PHE A 384 -12.31 36.83 7.86
CA PHE A 384 -12.83 37.98 7.11
C PHE A 384 -12.04 38.19 5.80
N ASN A 385 -10.71 38.10 5.82
CA ASN A 385 -9.88 38.20 4.63
C ASN A 385 -10.10 37.05 3.64
N LEU A 386 -10.40 35.86 4.12
CA LEU A 386 -10.74 34.71 3.28
C LEU A 386 -12.04 34.92 2.53
N VAL A 387 -13.04 35.51 3.18
CA VAL A 387 -14.34 35.83 2.58
C VAL A 387 -14.26 37.08 1.66
N ALA A 388 -13.47 38.08 2.03
CA ALA A 388 -13.38 39.35 1.32
C ALA A 388 -12.44 39.35 0.10
N ARG A 389 -11.63 38.33 -0.11
CA ARG A 389 -10.71 38.26 -1.26
C ARG A 389 -11.45 37.90 -2.54
N PRO A 390 -11.40 38.73 -3.61
CA PRO A 390 -12.15 38.49 -4.83
C PRO A 390 -11.68 37.25 -5.62
N THR A 391 -10.46 36.78 -5.43
CA THR A 391 -9.93 35.57 -6.10
C THR A 391 -8.98 34.74 -5.21
N PRO A 392 -9.40 34.24 -4.06
CA PRO A 392 -8.53 33.43 -3.26
C PRO A 392 -8.52 31.98 -3.79
N TYR A 393 -7.57 31.65 -4.65
CA TYR A 393 -7.42 30.31 -5.20
C TYR A 393 -7.11 29.27 -4.12
N ALA A 394 -6.59 29.70 -2.98
CA ALA A 394 -6.31 28.85 -1.83
C ALA A 394 -7.55 28.59 -0.98
N LEU A 395 -8.70 29.22 -1.24
CA LEU A 395 -9.92 28.92 -0.52
C LEU A 395 -10.54 27.63 -0.99
N ALA A 396 -11.04 26.90 -0.02
CA ALA A 396 -11.89 25.79 -0.29
C ALA A 396 -13.08 26.19 -1.17
N PRO A 397 -13.52 25.33 -2.07
CA PRO A 397 -14.62 25.63 -3.02
C PRO A 397 -15.91 26.03 -2.33
N HIS A 398 -16.23 25.44 -1.16
CA HIS A 398 -17.43 25.75 -0.41
C HIS A 398 -17.46 27.22 0.10
N MET A 399 -16.29 27.80 0.43
CA MET A 399 -16.23 29.20 0.84
C MET A 399 -16.55 30.16 -0.32
N ARG A 400 -16.22 29.78 -1.55
CA ARG A 400 -16.60 30.53 -2.75
C ARG A 400 -18.08 30.41 -3.06
N LEU A 401 -18.66 29.22 -2.85
CA LEU A 401 -20.11 29.03 -3.00
C LEU A 401 -20.90 29.88 -1.99
N VAL A 402 -20.40 30.04 -0.75
CA VAL A 402 -21.00 30.96 0.22
C VAL A 402 -20.95 32.40 -0.29
N CYS A 403 -19.81 32.84 -0.82
CA CYS A 403 -19.68 34.20 -1.35
C CYS A 403 -20.59 34.43 -2.57
N ALA A 404 -20.68 33.47 -3.49
CA ALA A 404 -21.55 33.54 -4.66
C ALA A 404 -23.06 33.46 -4.32
N GLY A 405 -23.42 32.86 -3.20
CA GLY A 405 -24.81 32.78 -2.73
C GLY A 405 -25.27 34.01 -1.93
N LEU A 406 -24.36 34.95 -1.63
CA LEU A 406 -24.63 36.19 -0.93
C LEU A 406 -24.73 37.41 -1.88
N GLU A 407 -24.36 37.28 -3.17
CA GLU A 407 -24.62 38.21 -4.25
C GLU A 407 -25.99 37.89 -4.91
#